data_ddf8bb4a2eeb4eb4560961829940987b
#
_entry.id   ddf8bb4a2eeb4eb4560961829940987b
#
_cell.length_a   1.000
_cell.length_b   1.000
_cell.length_c   1.000
_cell.angle_alpha   90.00
_cell.angle_beta   90.00
_cell.angle_gamma   90.00
#
_symmetry.space_group_name_H-M   'P 1'
#
loop_
_entity.id
_entity.type
_entity.pdbx_description
1 polymer ?
#
loop_
_entity_poly.entity_id
_entity_poly.type
_entity_poly.pdbx_seq_one_letter_code
_entity_poly.pdbx_strand_id
1 'polypeptide(L)'
;MKKTLITLSAALLISAVSCAQSAHDLHQVYSDLAVFEDGLATQLKKGVNKKQIAAIENEDIRDLAQELLAGKKVDPYKYASYPALLSPKTLGQELSIGDGYSKYENITGVYLPVGKHVIIADGIDESKEIKLLIPNWMRKAPNPEEPTKDPKGWGIEKKEFKLKNGVNIIELKDFGSLAYVSYFSDKPKEEKPINIHFLSGQVNGYFDIQKHSDQDWNAFLDQAVFPIMDAKGKHIQTAYPVEDLKKYAYGKGKELISNYDSLVYRQHRLMGLIKYNKVPDNKILARVNYNYYMFRDGDGVAYMGDKQGYAMKMVLDPSSVINGDPCWGFSHEVGHVHQTSPMLSWGGLGEVSNNIYSLYVMRSFGNKSRILAQNNFNLAKESIIDKKISYLQDPDVFNRLVPFWQLQLYFEGEGMNPDFYPDLFETLRKQNVNNSPSRQKIREKWGRDAVVVERNPAVHQLNFVKTACEVSKTDLTDFFDQYGFFYVGEMKYDDYGNYEYKMTQQMVDECKNAIKAMNLAKPKLDITTLTDKT
;
A
#
# COMPACT_ATOMS: atom_id res chain seq x y z
N MET A 1 23.68 -41.23 26.02
CA MET A 1 22.22 -41.48 26.08
C MET A 1 21.48 -40.79 27.25
N LYS A 2 22.07 -40.53 28.42
CA LYS A 2 21.36 -39.92 29.57
C LYS A 2 21.05 -38.40 29.42
N LYS A 3 21.83 -37.64 28.64
CA LYS A 3 21.57 -36.20 28.46
C LYS A 3 20.42 -35.88 27.49
N THR A 4 20.11 -36.73 26.53
CA THR A 4 19.03 -36.53 25.55
C THR A 4 17.65 -36.84 26.15
N LEU A 5 17.56 -37.72 27.12
CA LEU A 5 16.28 -38.03 27.80
C LEU A 5 15.81 -36.89 28.72
N ILE A 6 16.74 -36.18 29.37
CA ILE A 6 16.41 -35.08 30.30
C ILE A 6 15.87 -33.86 29.53
N THR A 7 16.41 -33.57 28.33
CA THR A 7 15.92 -32.48 27.49
C THR A 7 14.54 -32.76 26.89
N LEU A 8 14.25 -34.00 26.51
CA LEU A 8 12.91 -34.36 26.02
C LEU A 8 11.84 -34.31 27.11
N SER A 9 12.17 -34.74 28.32
CA SER A 9 11.25 -34.72 29.47
C SER A 9 10.96 -33.28 29.93
N ALA A 10 11.95 -32.38 29.90
CA ALA A 10 11.76 -30.96 30.24
C ALA A 10 10.91 -30.23 29.18
N ALA A 11 11.12 -30.50 27.89
CA ALA A 11 10.33 -29.90 26.81
C ALA A 11 8.86 -30.39 26.83
N LEU A 12 8.63 -31.68 27.14
CA LEU A 12 7.28 -32.23 27.30
C LEU A 12 6.57 -31.70 28.57
N LEU A 13 7.28 -31.49 29.65
CA LEU A 13 6.73 -30.86 30.86
C LEU A 13 6.38 -29.40 30.66
N ILE A 14 7.23 -28.62 29.97
CA ILE A 14 6.97 -27.20 29.68
C ILE A 14 5.78 -27.08 28.74
N SER A 15 5.64 -27.93 27.73
CA SER A 15 4.49 -27.92 26.81
C SER A 15 3.19 -28.34 27.50
N ALA A 16 3.23 -29.31 28.40
CA ALA A 16 2.07 -29.74 29.16
C ALA A 16 1.61 -28.70 30.19
N VAL A 17 2.54 -28.03 30.87
CA VAL A 17 2.23 -26.93 31.81
C VAL A 17 1.66 -25.73 31.06
N SER A 18 2.22 -25.35 29.91
CA SER A 18 1.71 -24.26 29.07
C SER A 18 0.30 -24.55 28.54
N CYS A 19 0.03 -25.79 28.13
CA CYS A 19 -1.28 -26.22 27.65
C CYS A 19 -2.33 -26.25 28.80
N ALA A 20 -1.94 -26.68 29.97
CA ALA A 20 -2.80 -26.70 31.17
C ALA A 20 -3.12 -25.26 31.65
N GLN A 21 -2.12 -24.38 31.65
CA GLN A 21 -2.31 -22.94 32.00
C GLN A 21 -3.27 -22.26 31.04
N SER A 22 -3.13 -22.47 29.73
CA SER A 22 -4.03 -21.88 28.74
C SER A 22 -5.46 -22.41 28.83
N ALA A 23 -5.65 -23.67 29.18
CA ALA A 23 -6.97 -24.25 29.40
C ALA A 23 -7.63 -23.71 30.68
N HIS A 24 -6.86 -23.52 31.74
CA HIS A 24 -7.35 -22.89 32.98
C HIS A 24 -7.77 -21.45 32.74
N ASP A 25 -6.94 -20.65 32.06
CA ASP A 25 -7.25 -19.25 31.72
C ASP A 25 -8.54 -19.16 30.89
N LEU A 26 -8.72 -20.05 29.92
CA LEU A 26 -9.92 -20.10 29.08
C LEU A 26 -11.17 -20.46 29.88
N HIS A 27 -11.08 -21.46 30.77
CA HIS A 27 -12.19 -21.87 31.63
C HIS A 27 -12.61 -20.72 32.56
N GLN A 28 -11.65 -20.00 33.15
CA GLN A 28 -11.93 -18.86 34.03
C GLN A 28 -12.63 -17.74 33.25
N VAL A 29 -12.17 -17.40 32.06
CA VAL A 29 -12.82 -16.38 31.22
C VAL A 29 -14.27 -16.75 30.90
N TYR A 30 -14.56 -18.01 30.54
CA TYR A 30 -15.93 -18.45 30.31
C TYR A 30 -16.79 -18.41 31.59
N SER A 31 -16.23 -18.68 32.75
CA SER A 31 -16.90 -18.53 34.04
C SER A 31 -17.27 -17.07 34.30
N ASP A 32 -16.35 -16.16 34.05
CA ASP A 32 -16.55 -14.72 34.21
C ASP A 32 -17.60 -14.15 33.24
N LEU A 33 -17.65 -14.70 32.02
CA LEU A 33 -18.66 -14.32 31.01
C LEU A 33 -20.05 -14.84 31.31
N ALA A 34 -20.25 -15.71 32.30
CA ALA A 34 -21.55 -16.29 32.62
C ALA A 34 -22.63 -15.27 33.05
N VAL A 35 -22.23 -14.04 33.42
CA VAL A 35 -23.16 -12.94 33.77
C VAL A 35 -23.77 -12.24 32.55
N PHE A 36 -23.25 -12.48 31.33
CA PHE A 36 -23.78 -11.86 30.11
C PHE A 36 -24.84 -12.72 29.45
N GLU A 37 -25.80 -12.07 28.79
CA GLU A 37 -26.91 -12.69 28.08
C GLU A 37 -26.45 -13.33 26.77
N ASP A 38 -25.57 -12.65 26.05
CA ASP A 38 -25.12 -13.04 24.72
C ASP A 38 -23.64 -13.48 24.73
N GLY A 39 -23.26 -14.26 23.71
CA GLY A 39 -21.92 -14.80 23.57
C GLY A 39 -20.84 -13.76 23.26
N LEU A 40 -21.25 -12.53 22.92
CA LEU A 40 -20.35 -11.39 22.63
C LEU A 40 -20.19 -10.45 23.83
N ALA A 41 -20.84 -10.75 24.96
CA ALA A 41 -20.77 -9.97 26.18
C ALA A 41 -21.25 -8.50 26.02
N THR A 42 -22.29 -8.27 25.21
CA THR A 42 -22.83 -6.92 24.96
C THR A 42 -23.96 -6.52 25.90
N GLN A 43 -24.58 -7.51 26.59
CA GLN A 43 -25.69 -7.28 27.51
C GLN A 43 -25.58 -8.17 28.76
N LEU A 44 -25.94 -7.62 29.92
CA LEU A 44 -26.03 -8.41 31.16
C LEU A 44 -27.33 -9.19 31.21
N LYS A 45 -27.31 -10.39 31.80
CA LYS A 45 -28.50 -11.16 32.14
C LYS A 45 -29.38 -10.37 33.09
N LYS A 46 -30.68 -10.55 32.94
CA LYS A 46 -31.68 -9.93 33.83
C LYS A 46 -31.42 -10.36 35.29
N GLY A 47 -31.34 -9.39 36.19
CA GLY A 47 -31.15 -9.65 37.62
C GLY A 47 -29.72 -9.79 38.10
N VAL A 48 -28.73 -9.63 37.21
CA VAL A 48 -27.33 -9.54 37.63
C VAL A 48 -27.14 -8.36 38.56
N ASN A 49 -26.40 -8.56 39.64
CA ASN A 49 -26.21 -7.57 40.70
C ASN A 49 -24.70 -7.34 41.00
N LYS A 50 -24.43 -6.30 41.79
CA LYS A 50 -23.07 -5.88 42.14
C LYS A 50 -22.25 -7.01 42.79
N LYS A 51 -22.86 -7.93 43.56
CA LYS A 51 -22.14 -9.02 44.23
C LYS A 51 -21.66 -10.05 43.22
N GLN A 52 -22.46 -10.37 42.22
CA GLN A 52 -22.07 -11.29 41.14
C GLN A 52 -20.96 -10.70 40.28
N ILE A 53 -21.04 -9.40 39.96
CA ILE A 53 -20.00 -8.70 39.20
C ILE A 53 -18.68 -8.63 39.99
N ALA A 54 -18.74 -8.38 41.32
CA ALA A 54 -17.55 -8.35 42.17
C ALA A 54 -16.83 -9.71 42.27
N ALA A 55 -17.53 -10.81 41.95
CA ALA A 55 -16.95 -12.17 41.92
C ALA A 55 -16.22 -12.49 40.60
N ILE A 56 -16.32 -11.64 39.57
CA ILE A 56 -15.58 -11.80 38.32
C ILE A 56 -14.10 -11.59 38.57
N GLU A 57 -13.27 -12.56 38.19
CA GLU A 57 -11.82 -12.50 38.43
C GLU A 57 -11.11 -11.61 37.40
N ASN A 58 -11.47 -11.74 36.11
CA ASN A 58 -10.89 -10.93 35.06
C ASN A 58 -11.33 -9.46 35.20
N GLU A 59 -10.36 -8.56 35.33
CA GLU A 59 -10.59 -7.13 35.57
C GLU A 59 -11.32 -6.47 34.42
N ASP A 60 -10.91 -6.72 33.18
CA ASP A 60 -11.53 -6.12 31.97
C ASP A 60 -13.00 -6.55 31.84
N ILE A 61 -13.33 -7.81 32.13
CA ILE A 61 -14.71 -8.35 32.11
C ILE A 61 -15.53 -7.75 33.23
N ARG A 62 -14.93 -7.61 34.43
CA ARG A 62 -15.59 -7.00 35.59
C ARG A 62 -15.92 -5.53 35.33
N ASP A 63 -15.00 -4.78 34.76
CA ASP A 63 -15.21 -3.36 34.47
C ASP A 63 -16.29 -3.18 33.40
N LEU A 64 -16.29 -3.98 32.32
CA LEU A 64 -17.35 -3.98 31.33
C LEU A 64 -18.72 -4.27 31.98
N ALA A 65 -18.79 -5.29 32.85
CA ALA A 65 -20.04 -5.64 33.52
C ALA A 65 -20.54 -4.51 34.45
N GLN A 66 -19.61 -3.80 35.14
CA GLN A 66 -19.95 -2.62 35.96
C GLN A 66 -20.49 -1.48 35.10
N GLU A 67 -19.87 -1.19 33.97
CA GLU A 67 -20.32 -0.16 33.03
C GLU A 67 -21.72 -0.45 32.48
N LEU A 68 -21.97 -1.69 32.07
CA LEU A 68 -23.30 -2.11 31.59
C LEU A 68 -24.35 -2.06 32.70
N LEU A 69 -23.99 -2.46 33.93
CA LEU A 69 -24.90 -2.34 35.08
C LEU A 69 -25.26 -0.88 35.40
N ALA A 70 -24.31 0.05 35.16
CA ALA A 70 -24.52 1.49 35.26
C ALA A 70 -25.32 2.10 34.09
N GLY A 71 -25.75 1.28 33.12
CA GLY A 71 -26.51 1.72 31.95
C GLY A 71 -25.67 2.30 30.80
N LYS A 72 -24.34 2.17 30.85
CA LYS A 72 -23.50 2.55 29.71
C LYS A 72 -23.66 1.53 28.58
N LYS A 73 -23.45 1.98 27.34
CA LYS A 73 -23.37 1.10 26.16
C LYS A 73 -21.92 0.67 25.94
N VAL A 74 -21.72 -0.48 25.29
CA VAL A 74 -20.40 -0.90 24.84
C VAL A 74 -19.83 0.14 23.89
N ASP A 75 -18.55 0.45 24.06
CA ASP A 75 -17.83 1.41 23.20
C ASP A 75 -17.80 0.89 21.75
N PRO A 76 -18.16 1.71 20.75
CA PRO A 76 -18.23 1.29 19.35
C PRO A 76 -16.87 0.93 18.73
N TYR A 77 -15.75 1.32 19.33
CA TYR A 77 -14.42 0.85 18.94
C TYR A 77 -14.12 -0.53 19.53
N LYS A 78 -14.62 -0.79 20.74
CA LYS A 78 -14.42 -2.09 21.39
C LYS A 78 -15.28 -3.19 20.75
N TYR A 79 -16.49 -2.89 20.32
CA TYR A 79 -17.40 -3.82 19.66
C TYR A 79 -17.81 -3.32 18.29
N ALA A 80 -17.37 -4.01 17.24
CA ALA A 80 -17.67 -3.63 15.87
C ALA A 80 -17.78 -4.84 14.94
N SER A 81 -18.41 -4.58 13.79
CA SER A 81 -18.56 -5.54 12.69
C SER A 81 -17.55 -5.22 11.58
N TYR A 82 -16.83 -6.24 11.10
CA TYR A 82 -15.76 -6.10 10.11
C TYR A 82 -16.13 -6.86 8.84
N PRO A 83 -16.24 -6.18 7.69
CA PRO A 83 -16.50 -6.82 6.41
C PRO A 83 -15.24 -7.49 5.86
N ALA A 84 -15.44 -8.47 4.98
CA ALA A 84 -14.36 -8.94 4.13
C ALA A 84 -13.96 -7.86 3.12
N LEU A 85 -12.68 -7.83 2.80
CA LEU A 85 -12.10 -6.94 1.78
C LEU A 85 -11.52 -7.77 0.64
N LEU A 86 -11.42 -7.18 -0.55
CA LEU A 86 -10.71 -7.84 -1.66
C LEU A 86 -9.24 -8.04 -1.28
N SER A 87 -8.73 -9.23 -1.54
CA SER A 87 -7.32 -9.52 -1.29
C SER A 87 -6.42 -8.55 -2.08
N PRO A 88 -5.45 -7.86 -1.44
CA PRO A 88 -4.51 -7.00 -2.16
C PRO A 88 -3.75 -7.73 -3.28
N LYS A 89 -3.50 -9.03 -3.11
CA LYS A 89 -2.90 -9.87 -4.15
C LYS A 89 -3.82 -10.02 -5.35
N THR A 90 -5.10 -10.31 -5.14
CA THR A 90 -6.10 -10.44 -6.21
C THR A 90 -6.30 -9.11 -6.91
N LEU A 91 -6.41 -8.01 -6.15
CA LEU A 91 -6.47 -6.66 -6.70
C LEU A 91 -5.24 -6.33 -7.57
N GLY A 92 -4.03 -6.67 -7.10
CA GLY A 92 -2.81 -6.48 -7.87
C GLY A 92 -2.82 -7.23 -9.19
N GLN A 93 -3.37 -8.45 -9.21
CA GLN A 93 -3.54 -9.24 -10.44
C GLN A 93 -4.56 -8.61 -11.39
N GLU A 94 -5.72 -8.20 -10.89
CA GLU A 94 -6.77 -7.56 -11.68
C GLU A 94 -6.33 -6.23 -12.31
N LEU A 95 -5.56 -5.44 -11.57
CA LEU A 95 -5.04 -4.16 -12.03
C LEU A 95 -3.69 -4.25 -12.76
N SER A 96 -3.08 -5.44 -12.82
CA SER A 96 -1.73 -5.66 -13.39
C SER A 96 -0.65 -4.81 -12.71
N ILE A 97 -0.77 -4.61 -11.42
CA ILE A 97 0.18 -3.90 -10.56
C ILE A 97 0.77 -4.83 -9.51
N GLY A 98 1.75 -4.36 -8.77
CA GLY A 98 2.32 -5.10 -7.65
C GLY A 98 1.37 -5.17 -6.43
N ASP A 99 1.75 -5.97 -5.44
CA ASP A 99 1.11 -5.99 -4.13
C ASP A 99 1.55 -4.74 -3.33
N GLY A 100 0.69 -3.76 -3.17
CA GLY A 100 1.02 -2.47 -2.55
C GLY A 100 -0.18 -1.78 -1.90
N TYR A 101 -1.36 -2.41 -1.94
CA TYR A 101 -2.53 -1.94 -1.21
C TYR A 101 -2.53 -2.44 0.23
N SER A 102 -3.23 -1.72 1.11
CA SER A 102 -3.22 -1.96 2.56
C SER A 102 -3.69 -3.36 2.94
N LYS A 103 -3.02 -3.97 3.89
CA LYS A 103 -3.44 -5.18 4.60
C LYS A 103 -4.08 -4.87 5.95
N TYR A 104 -4.21 -3.57 6.30
CA TYR A 104 -4.61 -3.07 7.61
C TYR A 104 -5.90 -2.24 7.55
N GLU A 105 -6.72 -2.37 6.50
CA GLU A 105 -7.87 -1.50 6.25
C GLU A 105 -9.01 -1.63 7.26
N ASN A 106 -9.20 -2.81 7.85
CA ASN A 106 -10.15 -2.99 8.95
C ASN A 106 -9.51 -2.49 10.26
N ILE A 107 -9.46 -1.16 10.39
CA ILE A 107 -8.95 -0.45 11.56
C ILE A 107 -9.91 -0.68 12.72
N THR A 108 -9.38 -1.07 13.89
CA THR A 108 -10.20 -1.24 15.08
C THR A 108 -10.27 0.01 15.95
N GLY A 109 -9.22 0.83 15.95
CA GLY A 109 -9.04 1.93 16.88
C GLY A 109 -8.71 1.47 18.30
N VAL A 110 -8.35 0.21 18.51
CA VAL A 110 -7.99 -0.36 19.80
C VAL A 110 -6.48 -0.53 19.91
N TYR A 111 -5.91 0.00 20.98
CA TYR A 111 -4.53 -0.24 21.40
C TYR A 111 -4.49 -1.43 22.36
N LEU A 112 -3.66 -2.41 22.06
CA LEU A 112 -3.36 -3.54 22.93
C LEU A 112 -1.93 -3.38 23.49
N PRO A 113 -1.77 -3.06 24.79
CA PRO A 113 -0.45 -3.01 25.43
C PRO A 113 0.20 -4.39 25.55
N VAL A 114 1.44 -4.43 26.03
CA VAL A 114 2.07 -5.71 26.42
C VAL A 114 1.23 -6.36 27.51
N GLY A 115 0.97 -7.66 27.39
CA GLY A 115 0.15 -8.44 28.33
C GLY A 115 -0.79 -9.45 27.63
N LYS A 116 -1.66 -10.05 28.44
CA LYS A 116 -2.73 -10.94 27.97
C LYS A 116 -3.99 -10.14 27.67
N HIS A 117 -4.65 -10.48 26.56
CA HIS A 117 -5.88 -9.84 26.12
C HIS A 117 -6.97 -10.85 25.80
N VAL A 118 -8.19 -10.51 26.16
CA VAL A 118 -9.40 -11.30 25.88
C VAL A 118 -10.20 -10.61 24.78
N ILE A 119 -10.45 -11.35 23.70
CA ILE A 119 -11.19 -10.90 22.53
C ILE A 119 -12.25 -11.95 22.21
N ILE A 120 -13.48 -11.54 21.96
CA ILE A 120 -14.53 -12.43 21.51
C ILE A 120 -14.80 -12.16 20.04
N ALA A 121 -14.90 -13.20 19.23
CA ALA A 121 -15.27 -13.11 17.82
C ALA A 121 -16.46 -14.01 17.51
N ASP A 122 -17.29 -13.59 16.56
CA ASP A 122 -18.45 -14.33 16.10
C ASP A 122 -18.67 -14.14 14.60
N GLY A 123 -19.29 -15.14 13.97
CA GLY A 123 -19.58 -15.11 12.54
C GLY A 123 -18.41 -15.53 11.65
N ILE A 124 -17.35 -16.09 12.23
CA ILE A 124 -16.19 -16.61 11.48
C ILE A 124 -16.57 -17.94 10.82
N ASP A 125 -16.47 -18.00 9.51
CA ASP A 125 -16.46 -19.25 8.75
C ASP A 125 -15.10 -19.96 8.96
N GLU A 126 -15.13 -21.18 9.50
CA GLU A 126 -13.92 -21.95 9.84
C GLU A 126 -13.03 -22.27 8.62
N SER A 127 -13.61 -22.23 7.41
CA SER A 127 -12.85 -22.39 6.15
C SER A 127 -11.98 -21.17 5.83
N LYS A 128 -12.19 -20.03 6.49
CA LYS A 128 -11.50 -18.76 6.27
C LYS A 128 -10.36 -18.55 7.27
N GLU A 129 -9.30 -17.91 6.82
CA GLU A 129 -8.21 -17.50 7.69
C GLU A 129 -8.37 -16.03 8.08
N ILE A 130 -9.00 -15.79 9.23
CA ILE A 130 -9.18 -14.45 9.79
C ILE A 130 -8.16 -14.25 10.90
N LYS A 131 -7.44 -13.13 10.84
CA LYS A 131 -6.35 -12.82 11.78
C LYS A 131 -6.55 -11.45 12.42
N LEU A 132 -6.03 -11.34 13.64
CA LEU A 132 -5.71 -10.06 14.25
C LEU A 132 -4.25 -9.74 13.94
N LEU A 133 -3.98 -8.57 13.39
CA LEU A 133 -2.64 -8.06 13.08
C LEU A 133 -2.26 -6.99 14.09
N ILE A 134 -1.07 -7.11 14.66
CA ILE A 134 -0.49 -6.14 15.61
C ILE A 134 0.87 -5.70 15.05
N PRO A 135 0.92 -4.64 14.22
CA PRO A 135 2.16 -4.13 13.64
C PRO A 135 2.99 -3.35 14.66
N ASN A 136 4.29 -3.48 14.62
CA ASN A 136 5.20 -2.68 15.43
C ASN A 136 5.47 -1.33 14.74
N TRP A 137 4.53 -0.39 14.87
CA TRP A 137 4.66 0.94 14.27
C TRP A 137 5.85 1.75 14.79
N MET A 138 6.31 1.45 16.01
CA MET A 138 7.40 2.17 16.67
C MET A 138 8.76 1.51 16.50
N ARG A 139 8.86 0.49 15.62
CA ARG A 139 10.11 -0.23 15.40
C ARG A 139 11.19 0.68 14.82
N LYS A 140 12.33 0.74 15.51
CA LYS A 140 13.54 1.44 15.04
C LYS A 140 14.62 0.45 14.68
N ALA A 141 15.55 0.87 13.82
CA ALA A 141 16.73 0.08 13.50
C ALA A 141 17.57 -0.17 14.77
N PRO A 142 18.17 -1.37 14.93
CA PRO A 142 19.07 -1.66 16.04
C PRO A 142 20.27 -0.72 16.12
N ASN A 143 20.79 -0.30 14.96
CA ASN A 143 21.78 0.75 14.86
C ASN A 143 21.18 2.02 14.27
N PRO A 144 20.85 3.05 15.08
CA PRO A 144 20.27 4.30 14.59
C PRO A 144 21.16 5.11 13.65
N GLU A 145 22.48 4.89 13.69
CA GLU A 145 23.46 5.59 12.82
C GLU A 145 23.47 5.03 11.40
N GLU A 146 23.05 3.77 11.24
CA GLU A 146 23.02 3.08 9.95
C GLU A 146 21.68 2.36 9.75
N PRO A 147 20.55 3.07 9.79
CA PRO A 147 19.21 2.45 9.79
C PRO A 147 18.94 1.66 8.51
N THR A 148 19.52 2.05 7.40
CA THR A 148 19.39 1.36 6.10
C THR A 148 20.06 -0.01 6.04
N LYS A 149 20.97 -0.30 6.97
CA LYS A 149 21.62 -1.61 7.08
C LYS A 149 20.81 -2.64 7.88
N ASP A 150 19.69 -2.23 8.48
CA ASP A 150 18.82 -3.16 9.18
C ASP A 150 18.17 -4.15 8.21
N PRO A 151 18.49 -5.45 8.29
CA PRO A 151 17.96 -6.45 7.37
C PRO A 151 16.44 -6.64 7.47
N LYS A 152 15.82 -6.16 8.55
CA LYS A 152 14.36 -6.19 8.77
C LYS A 152 13.70 -4.81 8.60
N GLY A 153 14.45 -3.80 8.16
CA GLY A 153 14.04 -2.41 8.17
C GLY A 153 12.96 -2.04 7.15
N TRP A 154 12.86 -2.77 6.07
CA TRP A 154 11.99 -2.45 4.94
C TRP A 154 10.54 -2.93 5.10
N GLY A 155 10.30 -3.95 5.91
CA GLY A 155 8.98 -4.51 6.14
C GLY A 155 8.38 -4.10 7.47
N ILE A 156 7.07 -4.29 7.62
CA ILE A 156 6.39 -4.13 8.90
C ILE A 156 6.62 -5.39 9.75
N GLU A 157 7.33 -5.22 10.87
CA GLU A 157 7.35 -6.25 11.92
C GLU A 157 5.96 -6.32 12.54
N LYS A 158 5.39 -7.50 12.65
CA LYS A 158 4.04 -7.67 13.21
C LYS A 158 3.88 -9.00 13.94
N LYS A 159 2.93 -9.04 14.87
CA LYS A 159 2.38 -10.29 15.41
C LYS A 159 1.06 -10.58 14.70
N GLU A 160 0.79 -11.84 14.45
CA GLU A 160 -0.46 -12.31 13.82
C GLU A 160 -1.09 -13.38 14.70
N PHE A 161 -2.39 -13.24 14.98
CA PHE A 161 -3.15 -14.20 15.77
C PHE A 161 -4.36 -14.66 14.97
N LYS A 162 -4.46 -15.95 14.69
CA LYS A 162 -5.66 -16.51 14.05
C LYS A 162 -6.83 -16.41 15.02
N LEU A 163 -7.93 -15.81 14.59
CA LEU A 163 -9.17 -15.71 15.35
C LEU A 163 -10.08 -16.92 15.10
N LYS A 164 -10.85 -17.29 16.14
CA LYS A 164 -11.88 -18.33 16.11
C LYS A 164 -13.15 -17.78 16.73
N ASN A 165 -14.29 -18.39 16.40
CA ASN A 165 -15.55 -18.07 17.10
C ASN A 165 -15.42 -18.31 18.60
N GLY A 166 -16.01 -17.42 19.40
CA GLY A 166 -15.93 -17.43 20.85
C GLY A 166 -14.70 -16.68 21.37
N VAL A 167 -14.20 -17.08 22.53
CA VAL A 167 -13.12 -16.43 23.26
C VAL A 167 -11.77 -16.73 22.62
N ASN A 168 -11.00 -15.67 22.36
CA ASN A 168 -9.60 -15.71 21.95
C ASN A 168 -8.76 -15.00 23.02
N ILE A 169 -7.79 -15.71 23.60
CA ILE A 169 -6.81 -15.16 24.53
C ILE A 169 -5.50 -15.01 23.77
N ILE A 170 -5.00 -13.78 23.65
CA ILE A 170 -3.72 -13.49 23.00
C ILE A 170 -2.74 -12.89 24.01
N GLU A 171 -1.46 -13.11 23.80
CA GLU A 171 -0.39 -12.60 24.67
C GLU A 171 0.63 -11.82 23.83
N LEU A 172 0.80 -10.53 24.15
CA LEU A 172 1.83 -9.67 23.58
C LEU A 172 2.99 -9.55 24.58
N LYS A 173 4.19 -10.03 24.19
CA LYS A 173 5.36 -10.09 25.07
C LYS A 173 6.36 -8.96 24.85
N ASP A 174 6.56 -8.58 23.57
CA ASP A 174 7.69 -7.73 23.21
C ASP A 174 7.27 -6.26 23.00
N PHE A 175 6.09 -6.06 22.41
CA PHE A 175 5.53 -4.74 22.15
C PHE A 175 4.00 -4.79 22.12
N GLY A 176 3.37 -3.68 22.47
CA GLY A 176 1.95 -3.41 22.26
C GLY A 176 1.77 -2.47 21.06
N SER A 177 0.61 -2.52 20.41
CA SER A 177 0.29 -1.64 19.28
C SER A 177 -1.20 -1.57 18.99
N LEU A 178 -1.57 -0.81 17.93
CA LEU A 178 -2.92 -0.80 17.38
C LEU A 178 -3.24 -2.15 16.74
N ALA A 179 -4.49 -2.56 16.86
CA ALA A 179 -4.99 -3.82 16.32
C ALA A 179 -5.74 -3.61 15.00
N TYR A 180 -5.59 -4.57 14.08
CA TYR A 180 -6.28 -4.58 12.79
C TYR A 180 -6.84 -5.95 12.49
N VAL A 181 -7.99 -6.01 11.81
CA VAL A 181 -8.60 -7.28 11.43
C VAL A 181 -8.25 -7.61 9.99
N SER A 182 -7.53 -8.70 9.78
CA SER A 182 -7.25 -9.22 8.45
C SER A 182 -8.36 -10.20 8.05
N TYR A 183 -9.28 -9.72 7.21
CA TYR A 183 -10.35 -10.52 6.64
C TYR A 183 -10.42 -10.26 5.14
N PHE A 184 -9.80 -11.15 4.35
CA PHE A 184 -9.71 -11.02 2.89
C PHE A 184 -10.44 -12.16 2.20
N SER A 185 -11.07 -11.83 1.07
CA SER A 185 -11.71 -12.78 0.17
C SER A 185 -11.54 -12.30 -1.28
N ASP A 186 -11.51 -13.24 -2.22
CA ASP A 186 -11.56 -12.90 -3.66
C ASP A 186 -12.97 -12.45 -4.09
N LYS A 187 -13.97 -12.69 -3.24
CA LYS A 187 -15.37 -12.30 -3.45
C LYS A 187 -15.96 -11.64 -2.21
N PRO A 188 -15.45 -10.49 -1.80
CA PRO A 188 -15.79 -9.88 -0.51
C PRO A 188 -17.30 -9.56 -0.36
N LYS A 189 -18.00 -9.29 -1.46
CA LYS A 189 -19.43 -9.00 -1.45
C LYS A 189 -20.32 -10.23 -1.16
N GLU A 190 -19.77 -11.44 -1.31
CA GLU A 190 -20.46 -12.68 -0.98
C GLU A 190 -20.24 -13.09 0.49
N GLU A 191 -19.28 -12.47 1.18
CA GLU A 191 -18.91 -12.77 2.56
C GLU A 191 -19.81 -12.03 3.57
N LYS A 192 -20.12 -12.70 4.66
CA LYS A 192 -20.79 -12.05 5.81
C LYS A 192 -19.73 -11.33 6.66
N PRO A 193 -20.05 -10.14 7.20
CA PRO A 193 -19.17 -9.50 8.16
C PRO A 193 -19.07 -10.32 9.45
N ILE A 194 -17.92 -10.22 10.11
CA ILE A 194 -17.68 -10.83 11.43
C ILE A 194 -17.80 -9.79 12.52
N ASN A 195 -18.22 -10.20 13.71
CA ASN A 195 -18.28 -9.33 14.87
C ASN A 195 -17.11 -9.63 15.81
N ILE A 196 -16.47 -8.58 16.31
CA ILE A 196 -15.38 -8.69 17.27
C ILE A 196 -15.62 -7.75 18.44
N HIS A 197 -15.46 -8.28 19.66
CA HIS A 197 -15.49 -7.52 20.90
C HIS A 197 -14.14 -7.63 21.61
N PHE A 198 -13.44 -6.53 21.72
CA PHE A 198 -12.22 -6.39 22.51
C PHE A 198 -12.61 -6.13 23.97
N LEU A 199 -12.62 -7.16 24.81
CA LEU A 199 -12.86 -6.97 26.25
C LEU A 199 -11.69 -6.23 26.90
N SER A 200 -10.47 -6.57 26.50
CA SER A 200 -9.23 -5.91 26.92
C SER A 200 -8.82 -4.78 25.97
N GLY A 201 -7.78 -4.05 26.37
CA GLY A 201 -7.17 -2.98 25.58
C GLY A 201 -7.80 -1.60 25.84
N GLN A 202 -7.25 -0.59 25.20
CA GLN A 202 -7.64 0.81 25.36
C GLN A 202 -8.11 1.39 24.03
N VAL A 203 -9.11 2.27 24.08
CA VAL A 203 -9.60 2.96 22.88
C VAL A 203 -8.63 4.09 22.53
N ASN A 204 -8.01 3.98 21.37
CA ASN A 204 -7.22 5.04 20.73
C ASN A 204 -8.09 5.86 19.76
N GLY A 205 -9.12 5.22 19.20
CA GLY A 205 -9.90 5.78 18.11
C GLY A 205 -9.13 5.82 16.80
N TYR A 206 -9.80 6.30 15.77
CA TYR A 206 -9.23 6.65 14.46
C TYR A 206 -10.12 7.65 13.76
N PHE A 207 -9.54 8.41 12.84
CA PHE A 207 -10.28 9.37 12.05
C PHE A 207 -10.81 8.73 10.76
N ASP A 208 -12.09 8.91 10.47
CA ASP A 208 -12.73 8.54 9.19
C ASP A 208 -13.35 9.80 8.59
N ILE A 209 -12.82 10.26 7.45
CA ILE A 209 -13.24 11.51 6.80
C ILE A 209 -14.75 11.55 6.48
N GLN A 210 -15.36 10.37 6.29
CA GLN A 210 -16.79 10.26 5.99
C GLN A 210 -17.69 10.43 7.22
N LYS A 211 -17.14 10.27 8.42
CA LYS A 211 -17.90 10.27 9.68
C LYS A 211 -17.56 11.43 10.59
N HIS A 212 -16.33 11.94 10.54
CA HIS A 212 -15.78 12.81 11.54
C HIS A 212 -15.51 14.22 10.99
N SER A 213 -15.57 15.20 11.90
CA SER A 213 -15.20 16.61 11.66
C SER A 213 -13.73 16.86 12.04
N ASP A 214 -13.22 18.07 11.74
CA ASP A 214 -11.91 18.50 12.23
C ASP A 214 -11.88 18.67 13.76
N GLN A 215 -13.02 18.89 14.40
CA GLN A 215 -13.11 18.90 15.85
C GLN A 215 -12.92 17.47 16.41
N ASP A 216 -13.50 16.46 15.78
CA ASP A 216 -13.28 15.05 16.15
C ASP A 216 -11.83 14.64 15.90
N TRP A 217 -11.22 15.12 14.80
CA TRP A 217 -9.80 14.93 14.52
C TRP A 217 -8.93 15.41 15.68
N ASN A 218 -9.17 16.64 16.16
CA ASN A 218 -8.44 17.19 17.29
C ASN A 218 -8.66 16.37 18.57
N ALA A 219 -9.91 15.97 18.81
CA ALA A 219 -10.26 15.17 19.98
C ALA A 219 -9.54 13.80 19.98
N PHE A 220 -9.46 13.11 18.83
CA PHE A 220 -8.70 11.85 18.70
C PHE A 220 -7.22 12.07 18.95
N LEU A 221 -6.63 13.15 18.42
CA LEU A 221 -5.23 13.47 18.66
C LEU A 221 -4.95 13.76 20.14
N ASP A 222 -5.86 14.49 20.80
CA ASP A 222 -5.67 14.89 22.21
C ASP A 222 -5.88 13.76 23.20
N GLN A 223 -6.72 12.78 22.85
CA GLN A 223 -7.08 11.63 23.70
C GLN A 223 -6.32 10.34 23.33
N ALA A 224 -5.46 10.38 22.32
CA ALA A 224 -4.72 9.21 21.86
C ALA A 224 -3.90 8.59 23.01
N VAL A 225 -4.07 7.29 23.20
CA VAL A 225 -3.35 6.49 24.21
C VAL A 225 -2.13 5.76 23.63
N PHE A 226 -2.01 5.74 22.31
CA PHE A 226 -0.87 5.20 21.58
C PHE A 226 -0.25 6.30 20.70
N PRO A 227 1.08 6.35 20.52
CA PRO A 227 1.73 7.45 19.81
C PRO A 227 1.48 7.50 18.29
N ILE A 228 0.76 6.53 17.72
CA ILE A 228 0.34 6.52 16.33
C ILE A 228 -1.19 6.62 16.26
N MET A 229 -1.70 7.40 15.32
CA MET A 229 -3.12 7.46 14.98
C MET A 229 -3.35 7.06 13.54
N ASP A 230 -4.37 6.24 13.34
CA ASP A 230 -4.89 5.91 12.02
C ASP A 230 -5.85 6.98 11.52
N ALA A 231 -5.81 7.24 10.21
CA ALA A 231 -6.86 7.98 9.52
C ALA A 231 -7.26 7.28 8.22
N LYS A 232 -8.51 7.46 7.83
CA LYS A 232 -9.11 6.77 6.69
C LYS A 232 -9.82 7.75 5.78
N GLY A 233 -9.38 7.77 4.51
CA GLY A 233 -10.02 8.44 3.39
C GLY A 233 -10.80 7.48 2.52
N LYS A 234 -11.13 7.93 1.32
CA LYS A 234 -11.76 7.10 0.28
C LYS A 234 -10.74 6.15 -0.36
N HIS A 235 -9.53 6.62 -0.65
CA HIS A 235 -8.49 5.90 -1.38
C HIS A 235 -7.22 5.68 -0.56
N ILE A 236 -7.09 6.36 0.56
CA ILE A 236 -5.93 6.33 1.44
C ILE A 236 -6.29 5.86 2.85
N GLN A 237 -5.37 5.17 3.48
CA GLN A 237 -5.30 4.94 4.92
C GLN A 237 -3.96 5.46 5.41
N THR A 238 -3.92 6.09 6.57
CA THR A 238 -2.66 6.55 7.15
C THR A 238 -2.45 6.01 8.56
N ALA A 239 -1.17 5.83 8.94
CA ALA A 239 -0.74 5.51 10.30
C ALA A 239 0.49 6.38 10.62
N TYR A 240 0.26 7.51 11.33
CA TYR A 240 1.29 8.52 11.57
C TYR A 240 1.40 8.92 13.03
N PRO A 241 2.58 9.47 13.46
CA PRO A 241 2.78 9.91 14.82
C PRO A 241 1.81 11.03 15.22
N VAL A 242 1.18 10.86 16.39
CA VAL A 242 0.23 11.82 16.97
C VAL A 242 0.87 13.19 17.15
N GLU A 243 2.13 13.25 17.62
CA GLU A 243 2.84 14.51 17.83
C GLU A 243 3.07 15.27 16.52
N ASP A 244 3.43 14.55 15.45
CA ASP A 244 3.63 15.16 14.14
C ASP A 244 2.29 15.60 13.51
N LEU A 245 1.22 14.80 13.68
CA LEU A 245 -0.13 15.19 13.27
C LEU A 245 -0.61 16.45 14.00
N LYS A 246 -0.36 16.55 15.30
CA LYS A 246 -0.63 17.79 16.06
C LYS A 246 0.18 18.97 15.55
N LYS A 247 1.44 18.74 15.23
CA LYS A 247 2.34 19.80 14.78
C LYS A 247 1.98 20.37 13.40
N TYR A 248 1.57 19.53 12.46
CA TYR A 248 1.44 19.92 11.06
C TYR A 248 -0.02 19.96 10.55
N ALA A 249 -0.94 19.25 11.19
CA ALA A 249 -2.32 19.09 10.72
C ALA A 249 -3.40 19.26 11.79
N TYR A 250 -3.09 19.86 12.94
CA TYR A 250 -4.10 20.14 13.97
C TYR A 250 -5.19 21.06 13.41
N GLY A 251 -6.46 20.65 13.53
CA GLY A 251 -7.60 21.37 12.96
C GLY A 251 -7.76 21.23 11.44
N LYS A 252 -6.97 20.34 10.78
CA LYS A 252 -6.92 20.21 9.32
C LYS A 252 -6.97 18.75 8.85
N GLY A 253 -7.57 17.87 9.65
CA GLY A 253 -7.64 16.44 9.32
C GLY A 253 -8.39 16.16 8.02
N LYS A 254 -9.51 16.84 7.81
CA LYS A 254 -10.27 16.71 6.56
C LYS A 254 -9.50 17.20 5.34
N GLU A 255 -8.82 18.34 5.47
CA GLU A 255 -8.01 18.89 4.39
C GLU A 255 -6.88 17.92 4.02
N LEU A 256 -6.14 17.41 5.01
CA LEU A 256 -5.05 16.46 4.81
C LEU A 256 -5.53 15.20 4.07
N ILE A 257 -6.56 14.55 4.58
CA ILE A 257 -7.04 13.28 4.01
C ILE A 257 -7.70 13.50 2.64
N SER A 258 -8.41 14.61 2.43
CA SER A 258 -8.96 14.98 1.11
C SER A 258 -7.87 15.21 0.07
N ASN A 259 -6.74 15.81 0.46
CA ASN A 259 -5.62 16.04 -0.44
C ASN A 259 -4.96 14.71 -0.85
N TYR A 260 -4.79 13.78 0.07
CA TYR A 260 -4.33 12.43 -0.25
C TYR A 260 -5.29 11.69 -1.19
N ASP A 261 -6.59 11.69 -0.88
CA ASP A 261 -7.61 11.08 -1.73
C ASP A 261 -7.61 11.68 -3.13
N SER A 262 -7.47 13.01 -3.22
CA SER A 262 -7.38 13.75 -4.48
C SER A 262 -6.15 13.36 -5.31
N LEU A 263 -5.02 13.14 -4.65
CA LEU A 263 -3.78 12.70 -5.30
C LEU A 263 -3.93 11.29 -5.87
N VAL A 264 -4.40 10.34 -5.05
CA VAL A 264 -4.63 8.95 -5.49
C VAL A 264 -5.69 8.89 -6.61
N TYR A 265 -6.78 9.66 -6.49
CA TYR A 265 -7.81 9.77 -7.52
C TYR A 265 -7.24 10.20 -8.88
N ARG A 266 -6.30 11.17 -8.90
CA ARG A 266 -5.64 11.61 -10.14
C ARG A 266 -4.82 10.49 -10.77
N GLN A 267 -4.12 9.71 -9.97
CA GLN A 267 -3.41 8.53 -10.47
C GLN A 267 -4.38 7.48 -11.01
N HIS A 268 -5.50 7.21 -10.33
CA HIS A 268 -6.55 6.32 -10.85
C HIS A 268 -7.14 6.82 -12.17
N ARG A 269 -7.27 8.14 -12.34
CA ARG A 269 -7.72 8.74 -13.60
C ARG A 269 -6.72 8.48 -14.73
N LEU A 270 -5.44 8.72 -14.50
CA LEU A 270 -4.37 8.44 -15.48
C LEU A 270 -4.34 6.97 -15.90
N MET A 271 -4.53 6.06 -14.94
CA MET A 271 -4.60 4.61 -15.21
C MET A 271 -5.88 4.15 -15.92
N GLY A 272 -6.81 5.05 -16.19
CA GLY A 272 -8.10 4.70 -16.77
C GLY A 272 -9.09 4.01 -15.81
N LEU A 273 -8.76 3.87 -14.51
CA LEU A 273 -9.63 3.16 -13.56
C LEU A 273 -10.98 3.86 -13.40
N ILE A 274 -11.01 5.18 -13.48
CA ILE A 274 -12.27 5.96 -13.47
C ILE A 274 -13.08 5.67 -14.74
N LYS A 275 -12.45 5.81 -15.91
CA LYS A 275 -13.09 5.61 -17.22
C LYS A 275 -13.70 4.21 -17.37
N TYR A 276 -12.98 3.21 -16.88
CA TYR A 276 -13.35 1.80 -17.03
C TYR A 276 -14.04 1.19 -15.80
N ASN A 277 -14.44 2.04 -14.84
CA ASN A 277 -15.14 1.64 -13.60
C ASN A 277 -14.41 0.51 -12.84
N LYS A 278 -13.09 0.68 -12.66
CA LYS A 278 -12.20 -0.27 -11.99
C LYS A 278 -11.52 0.31 -10.74
N VAL A 279 -12.03 1.43 -10.23
CA VAL A 279 -11.50 2.03 -9.00
C VAL A 279 -11.68 1.06 -7.85
N PRO A 280 -10.61 0.65 -7.15
CA PRO A 280 -10.72 -0.26 -6.03
C PRO A 280 -11.38 0.39 -4.82
N ASP A 281 -12.11 -0.41 -4.07
CA ASP A 281 -12.59 -0.02 -2.73
C ASP A 281 -11.45 -0.07 -1.70
N ASN A 282 -10.39 -0.85 -1.99
CA ASN A 282 -9.19 -0.94 -1.17
C ASN A 282 -8.42 0.38 -1.13
N LYS A 283 -7.66 0.57 -0.06
CA LYS A 283 -6.89 1.79 0.20
C LYS A 283 -5.40 1.52 0.16
N ILE A 284 -4.65 2.55 -0.19
CA ILE A 284 -3.19 2.54 -0.04
C ILE A 284 -2.87 2.98 1.38
N LEU A 285 -2.00 2.22 2.07
CA LEU A 285 -1.49 2.61 3.38
C LEU A 285 -0.30 3.56 3.21
N ALA A 286 -0.39 4.74 3.82
CA ALA A 286 0.73 5.65 3.99
C ALA A 286 1.11 5.68 5.48
N ARG A 287 2.34 5.32 5.80
CA ARG A 287 2.75 5.07 7.19
C ARG A 287 4.09 5.67 7.56
N VAL A 288 4.30 5.81 8.85
CA VAL A 288 5.62 6.12 9.38
C VAL A 288 6.54 4.89 9.29
N ASN A 289 7.82 5.15 9.09
CA ASN A 289 8.93 4.23 9.35
C ASN A 289 10.08 4.98 10.03
N TYR A 290 11.10 4.25 10.52
CA TYR A 290 12.27 4.86 11.19
C TYR A 290 13.60 4.37 10.60
N ASN A 291 13.57 3.79 9.36
CA ASN A 291 14.70 3.12 8.77
C ASN A 291 15.18 3.78 7.48
N TYR A 292 14.28 4.41 6.73
CA TYR A 292 14.62 5.02 5.44
C TYR A 292 13.76 6.24 5.14
N TYR A 293 14.28 7.18 4.34
CA TYR A 293 13.66 8.48 4.07
C TYR A 293 12.24 8.34 3.51
N MET A 294 12.08 7.64 2.40
CA MET A 294 10.80 7.24 1.83
C MET A 294 10.96 5.98 0.97
N PHE A 295 9.94 5.18 0.90
CA PHE A 295 9.91 3.99 0.04
C PHE A 295 8.51 3.40 -0.09
N ARG A 296 8.34 2.58 -1.11
CA ARG A 296 7.18 1.70 -1.30
C ARG A 296 7.58 0.26 -1.00
N ASP A 297 6.73 -0.48 -0.30
CA ASP A 297 6.85 -1.93 -0.12
C ASP A 297 5.51 -2.66 -0.39
N GLY A 298 5.42 -3.96 -0.06
CA GLY A 298 4.19 -4.75 -0.20
C GLY A 298 3.07 -4.38 0.76
N ASP A 299 3.26 -3.40 1.63
CA ASP A 299 2.28 -2.93 2.61
C ASP A 299 1.89 -1.46 2.40
N GLY A 300 2.32 -0.82 1.29
CA GLY A 300 2.01 0.56 0.94
C GLY A 300 3.23 1.46 0.80
N VAL A 301 3.11 2.71 1.22
CA VAL A 301 4.17 3.73 1.16
C VAL A 301 4.59 4.16 2.56
N ALA A 302 5.86 4.45 2.77
CA ALA A 302 6.42 4.74 4.09
C ALA A 302 7.35 5.95 4.06
N TYR A 303 7.28 6.76 5.12
CA TYR A 303 8.01 8.01 5.27
C TYR A 303 8.68 8.09 6.64
N MET A 304 9.91 8.62 6.68
CA MET A 304 10.71 8.63 7.90
C MET A 304 10.16 9.57 8.97
N GLY A 305 9.74 8.98 10.10
CA GLY A 305 9.47 9.70 11.33
C GLY A 305 10.74 9.79 12.15
N ASP A 306 11.47 10.85 12.02
CA ASP A 306 12.74 11.05 12.69
C ASP A 306 12.85 12.37 13.42
N LYS A 307 13.99 12.57 14.07
CA LYS A 307 14.30 13.80 14.80
C LYS A 307 14.42 15.03 13.90
N GLN A 308 14.67 14.86 12.60
CA GLN A 308 14.80 15.96 11.63
C GLN A 308 13.44 16.45 11.14
N GLY A 309 12.39 15.59 11.20
CA GLY A 309 11.01 15.98 10.93
C GLY A 309 10.69 16.40 9.49
N TYR A 310 11.67 16.34 8.57
CA TYR A 310 11.45 16.83 7.22
C TYR A 310 10.44 15.98 6.45
N ALA A 311 10.58 14.67 6.48
CA ALA A 311 9.65 13.77 5.79
C ALA A 311 8.22 13.87 6.38
N MET A 312 8.09 13.97 7.70
CA MET A 312 6.79 14.15 8.33
C MET A 312 6.14 15.49 7.97
N LYS A 313 6.89 16.61 7.95
CA LYS A 313 6.37 17.88 7.45
C LYS A 313 5.86 17.75 6.01
N MET A 314 6.64 17.11 5.15
CA MET A 314 6.33 16.92 3.73
C MET A 314 4.98 16.21 3.52
N VAL A 315 4.70 15.18 4.32
CA VAL A 315 3.49 14.36 4.15
C VAL A 315 2.34 14.73 5.08
N LEU A 316 2.54 15.53 6.14
CA LEU A 316 1.50 15.86 7.10
C LEU A 316 1.03 17.30 7.06
N ASP A 317 1.77 18.22 6.43
CA ASP A 317 1.24 19.55 6.15
C ASP A 317 0.30 19.46 4.93
N PRO A 318 -1.00 19.72 5.07
CA PRO A 318 -1.96 19.55 3.99
C PRO A 318 -1.59 20.31 2.72
N SER A 319 -1.02 21.51 2.85
CA SER A 319 -0.59 22.30 1.70
C SER A 319 0.60 21.68 0.99
N SER A 320 1.51 21.06 1.71
CA SER A 320 2.69 20.37 1.15
C SER A 320 2.30 19.18 0.30
N VAL A 321 1.28 18.41 0.69
CA VAL A 321 0.84 17.18 -0.03
C VAL A 321 0.48 17.47 -1.49
N ILE A 322 0.01 18.67 -1.81
CA ILE A 322 -0.43 19.06 -3.15
C ILE A 322 0.49 20.09 -3.83
N ASN A 323 1.59 20.48 -3.20
CA ASN A 323 2.48 21.53 -3.71
C ASN A 323 3.95 21.10 -3.70
N GLY A 324 4.65 21.47 -4.77
CA GLY A 324 6.11 21.41 -4.89
C GLY A 324 6.72 20.01 -4.75
N ASP A 325 7.95 19.94 -4.28
CA ASP A 325 8.69 18.69 -4.11
C ASP A 325 8.01 17.69 -3.14
N PRO A 326 7.31 18.10 -2.07
CA PRO A 326 6.52 17.17 -1.26
C PRO A 326 5.43 16.44 -2.05
N CYS A 327 4.68 17.18 -2.90
CA CYS A 327 3.68 16.58 -3.78
C CYS A 327 4.31 15.58 -4.75
N TRP A 328 5.47 15.94 -5.32
CA TRP A 328 6.25 15.01 -6.14
C TRP A 328 6.61 13.74 -5.38
N GLY A 329 7.24 13.86 -4.21
CA GLY A 329 7.72 12.73 -3.42
C GLY A 329 6.60 11.77 -3.01
N PHE A 330 5.46 12.31 -2.55
CA PHE A 330 4.32 11.48 -2.20
C PHE A 330 3.72 10.80 -3.45
N SER A 331 3.57 11.54 -4.56
CA SER A 331 3.07 10.98 -5.83
C SER A 331 3.99 9.91 -6.42
N HIS A 332 5.30 10.04 -6.22
CA HIS A 332 6.33 9.12 -6.66
C HIS A 332 6.18 7.75 -5.96
N GLU A 333 6.07 7.76 -4.64
CA GLU A 333 5.90 6.50 -3.89
C GLU A 333 4.55 5.83 -4.19
N VAL A 334 3.46 6.61 -4.26
CA VAL A 334 2.16 6.08 -4.70
C VAL A 334 2.22 5.61 -6.16
N GLY A 335 2.99 6.28 -7.01
CA GLY A 335 3.28 5.86 -8.38
C GLY A 335 3.89 4.45 -8.45
N HIS A 336 4.80 4.12 -7.53
CA HIS A 336 5.34 2.75 -7.43
C HIS A 336 4.27 1.71 -7.07
N VAL A 337 3.24 2.06 -6.30
CA VAL A 337 2.09 1.15 -6.05
C VAL A 337 1.33 0.87 -7.35
N HIS A 338 1.24 1.86 -8.23
CA HIS A 338 0.43 1.80 -9.46
C HIS A 338 1.20 1.36 -10.71
N GLN A 339 2.50 1.12 -10.63
CA GLN A 339 3.29 0.66 -11.77
C GLN A 339 2.72 -0.63 -12.38
N THR A 340 2.38 -0.57 -13.67
CA THR A 340 1.87 -1.71 -14.43
C THR A 340 3.03 -2.53 -14.97
N SER A 341 3.50 -3.47 -14.16
CA SER A 341 4.66 -4.32 -14.50
C SER A 341 4.20 -5.64 -15.12
N PRO A 342 4.89 -6.14 -16.15
CA PRO A 342 6.04 -5.53 -16.85
C PRO A 342 5.64 -4.61 -18.00
N MET A 343 4.36 -4.45 -18.30
CA MET A 343 3.82 -3.92 -19.56
C MET A 343 4.16 -2.44 -19.80
N LEU A 344 4.22 -1.61 -18.75
CA LEU A 344 4.66 -0.20 -18.80
C LEU A 344 5.78 0.08 -17.77
N SER A 345 6.20 -0.92 -17.04
CA SER A 345 7.30 -0.84 -16.07
C SER A 345 8.20 -2.06 -16.25
N TRP A 346 8.83 -2.16 -17.43
CA TRP A 346 9.86 -3.16 -17.70
C TRP A 346 11.20 -2.73 -17.11
N GLY A 347 12.18 -3.62 -17.13
CA GLY A 347 13.50 -3.34 -16.57
C GLY A 347 14.14 -2.08 -17.18
N GLY A 348 14.67 -1.21 -16.34
CA GLY A 348 15.14 0.13 -16.67
C GLY A 348 14.11 1.24 -16.46
N LEU A 349 12.87 0.92 -16.11
CA LEU A 349 11.80 1.89 -15.85
C LEU A 349 11.32 1.92 -14.39
N GLY A 350 12.05 1.28 -13.48
CA GLY A 350 11.69 1.25 -12.06
C GLY A 350 11.46 2.65 -11.49
N GLU A 351 12.39 3.56 -11.72
CA GLU A 351 12.34 4.96 -11.31
C GLU A 351 11.87 5.93 -12.43
N VAL A 352 11.31 5.41 -13.50
CA VAL A 352 10.83 6.22 -14.63
C VAL A 352 9.31 6.21 -14.72
N SER A 353 8.71 5.02 -14.80
CA SER A 353 7.26 4.90 -15.05
C SER A 353 6.41 5.37 -13.87
N ASN A 354 6.89 5.25 -12.63
CA ASN A 354 6.26 5.86 -11.45
C ASN A 354 6.21 7.40 -11.53
N ASN A 355 7.18 8.03 -12.18
CA ASN A 355 7.26 9.47 -12.35
C ASN A 355 6.33 10.04 -13.45
N ILE A 356 5.76 9.20 -14.31
CA ILE A 356 4.64 9.60 -15.18
C ILE A 356 3.46 10.06 -14.31
N TYR A 357 3.17 9.30 -13.25
CA TYR A 357 2.13 9.67 -12.27
C TYR A 357 2.48 10.95 -11.52
N SER A 358 3.74 11.12 -11.11
CA SER A 358 4.18 12.31 -10.40
C SER A 358 3.99 13.58 -11.26
N LEU A 359 4.42 13.57 -12.52
CA LEU A 359 4.22 14.68 -13.44
C LEU A 359 2.74 14.98 -13.66
N TYR A 360 1.91 13.95 -13.87
CA TYR A 360 0.48 14.10 -14.08
C TYR A 360 -0.22 14.73 -12.87
N VAL A 361 0.09 14.24 -11.68
CA VAL A 361 -0.46 14.77 -10.42
C VAL A 361 0.00 16.19 -10.18
N MET A 362 1.30 16.46 -10.28
CA MET A 362 1.88 17.81 -10.13
C MET A 362 1.20 18.82 -11.05
N ARG A 363 1.10 18.49 -12.34
CA ARG A 363 0.46 19.36 -13.33
C ARG A 363 -1.03 19.56 -13.01
N SER A 364 -1.74 18.54 -12.59
CA SER A 364 -3.17 18.62 -12.27
C SER A 364 -3.48 19.46 -11.02
N PHE A 365 -2.49 19.70 -10.16
CA PHE A 365 -2.56 20.66 -9.05
C PHE A 365 -1.99 22.04 -9.40
N GLY A 366 -1.55 22.27 -10.65
CA GLY A 366 -0.99 23.55 -11.10
C GLY A 366 0.47 23.78 -10.68
N ASN A 367 1.18 22.74 -10.28
CA ASN A 367 2.59 22.82 -9.95
C ASN A 367 3.46 22.95 -11.21
N LYS A 368 4.64 23.55 -11.05
CA LYS A 368 5.66 23.62 -12.11
C LYS A 368 6.19 22.22 -12.45
N SER A 369 6.45 22.01 -13.74
CA SER A 369 7.04 20.76 -14.20
C SER A 369 8.48 20.63 -13.71
N ARG A 370 8.80 19.52 -13.02
CA ARG A 370 10.14 19.24 -12.53
C ARG A 370 11.14 19.03 -13.68
N ILE A 371 10.76 18.28 -14.71
CA ILE A 371 11.64 18.03 -15.86
C ILE A 371 11.87 19.27 -16.72
N LEU A 372 10.92 20.21 -16.74
CA LEU A 372 11.16 21.54 -17.35
C LEU A 372 12.17 22.34 -16.52
N ALA A 373 11.96 22.43 -15.21
CA ALA A 373 12.84 23.18 -14.31
C ALA A 373 14.28 22.64 -14.29
N GLN A 374 14.44 21.34 -14.46
CA GLN A 374 15.75 20.66 -14.55
C GLN A 374 16.32 20.58 -15.97
N ASN A 375 15.65 21.19 -16.95
CA ASN A 375 16.08 21.22 -18.37
C ASN A 375 16.14 19.83 -19.03
N ASN A 376 15.43 18.82 -18.51
CA ASN A 376 15.53 17.44 -19.01
C ASN A 376 15.04 17.29 -20.46
N PHE A 377 14.15 18.14 -20.96
CA PHE A 377 13.77 18.11 -22.38
C PHE A 377 14.97 18.31 -23.33
N ASN A 378 15.82 19.32 -23.05
CA ASN A 378 17.02 19.56 -23.83
C ASN A 378 18.09 18.51 -23.55
N LEU A 379 18.30 18.14 -22.27
CA LEU A 379 19.27 17.12 -21.89
C LEU A 379 18.96 15.76 -22.54
N ALA A 380 17.71 15.33 -22.57
CA ALA A 380 17.30 14.11 -23.25
C ALA A 380 17.54 14.16 -24.76
N LYS A 381 17.27 15.32 -25.39
CA LYS A 381 17.60 15.52 -26.81
C LYS A 381 19.10 15.37 -27.04
N GLU A 382 19.93 16.06 -26.29
CA GLU A 382 21.40 16.06 -26.43
C GLU A 382 22.02 14.70 -26.10
N SER A 383 21.53 14.03 -25.04
CA SER A 383 22.13 12.79 -24.53
C SER A 383 21.63 11.52 -25.22
N ILE A 384 20.41 11.54 -25.76
CA ILE A 384 19.77 10.36 -26.37
C ILE A 384 19.64 10.54 -27.89
N ILE A 385 18.88 11.57 -28.32
CA ILE A 385 18.52 11.75 -29.74
C ILE A 385 19.76 12.10 -30.57
N ASP A 386 20.51 13.12 -30.18
CA ASP A 386 21.66 13.61 -30.94
C ASP A 386 22.82 12.58 -30.94
N LYS A 387 22.94 11.77 -29.88
CA LYS A 387 23.92 10.66 -29.80
C LYS A 387 23.44 9.37 -30.46
N LYS A 388 22.16 9.27 -30.83
CA LYS A 388 21.56 8.07 -31.43
C LYS A 388 21.74 6.80 -30.60
N ILE A 389 21.55 6.91 -29.29
CA ILE A 389 21.62 5.77 -28.36
C ILE A 389 20.22 5.35 -27.89
N SER A 390 20.10 4.20 -27.26
CA SER A 390 18.86 3.83 -26.56
C SER A 390 18.66 4.76 -25.36
N TYR A 391 17.42 5.23 -25.14
CA TYR A 391 17.08 5.98 -23.93
C TYR A 391 17.44 5.23 -22.63
N LEU A 392 17.43 3.88 -22.64
CA LEU A 392 17.86 3.05 -21.51
C LEU A 392 19.36 3.19 -21.16
N GLN A 393 20.17 3.73 -22.08
CA GLN A 393 21.61 3.99 -21.85
C GLN A 393 21.85 5.34 -21.17
N ASP A 394 20.86 6.22 -21.10
CA ASP A 394 21.00 7.47 -20.36
C ASP A 394 20.93 7.18 -18.84
N PRO A 395 21.92 7.63 -18.05
CA PRO A 395 21.94 7.38 -16.61
C PRO A 395 20.86 8.17 -15.84
N ASP A 396 20.37 9.28 -16.40
CA ASP A 396 19.38 10.14 -15.75
C ASP A 396 17.95 9.61 -16.00
N VAL A 397 17.29 9.20 -14.94
CA VAL A 397 15.90 8.72 -14.98
C VAL A 397 14.91 9.76 -15.48
N PHE A 398 15.21 11.05 -15.28
CA PHE A 398 14.34 12.14 -15.75
C PHE A 398 14.51 12.37 -17.26
N ASN A 399 15.73 12.19 -17.81
CA ASN A 399 15.91 12.19 -19.26
C ASN A 399 15.16 11.02 -19.90
N ARG A 400 15.21 9.82 -19.28
CA ARG A 400 14.46 8.64 -19.72
C ARG A 400 12.94 8.83 -19.62
N LEU A 401 12.46 9.70 -18.73
CA LEU A 401 11.03 10.02 -18.54
C LEU A 401 10.47 10.90 -19.67
N VAL A 402 11.30 11.72 -20.30
CA VAL A 402 10.89 12.72 -21.31
C VAL A 402 10.03 12.12 -22.42
N PRO A 403 10.38 11.01 -23.11
CA PRO A 403 9.56 10.47 -24.19
C PRO A 403 8.16 10.08 -23.73
N PHE A 404 8.01 9.52 -22.56
CA PHE A 404 6.69 9.15 -22.02
C PHE A 404 5.85 10.39 -21.70
N TRP A 405 6.49 11.45 -21.20
CA TRP A 405 5.77 12.69 -20.90
C TRP A 405 5.41 13.48 -22.16
N GLN A 406 6.26 13.47 -23.18
CA GLN A 406 5.95 14.11 -24.47
C GLN A 406 4.74 13.45 -25.17
N LEU A 407 4.51 12.15 -25.01
CA LEU A 407 3.26 11.52 -25.47
C LEU A 407 2.05 12.12 -24.75
N GLN A 408 2.12 12.33 -23.43
CA GLN A 408 1.04 12.99 -22.67
C GLN A 408 0.77 14.40 -23.21
N LEU A 409 1.83 15.20 -23.42
CA LEU A 409 1.70 16.56 -23.92
C LEU A 409 1.08 16.60 -25.33
N TYR A 410 1.53 15.70 -26.19
CA TYR A 410 1.02 15.63 -27.55
C TYR A 410 -0.48 15.26 -27.59
N PHE A 411 -0.87 14.23 -26.89
CA PHE A 411 -2.24 13.73 -26.94
C PHE A 411 -3.23 14.62 -26.17
N GLU A 412 -2.81 15.31 -25.12
CA GLU A 412 -3.64 16.37 -24.51
C GLU A 412 -3.82 17.58 -25.43
N GLY A 413 -2.84 17.88 -26.28
CA GLY A 413 -2.84 19.02 -27.19
C GLY A 413 -3.21 18.64 -28.63
N GLU A 414 -2.25 18.71 -29.53
CA GLU A 414 -2.44 18.54 -30.99
C GLU A 414 -2.95 17.16 -31.40
N GLY A 415 -2.66 16.13 -30.62
CA GLY A 415 -3.16 14.76 -30.83
C GLY A 415 -4.64 14.60 -30.53
N MET A 416 -5.25 15.52 -29.79
CA MET A 416 -6.67 15.57 -29.44
C MET A 416 -7.23 14.22 -28.91
N ASN A 417 -6.43 13.52 -28.12
CA ASN A 417 -6.81 12.27 -27.46
C ASN A 417 -6.42 12.29 -25.96
N PRO A 418 -7.13 13.07 -25.14
CA PRO A 418 -6.80 13.21 -23.71
C PRO A 418 -6.92 11.88 -22.93
N ASP A 419 -7.58 10.90 -23.51
CA ASP A 419 -7.72 9.55 -22.95
C ASP A 419 -6.62 8.57 -23.41
N PHE A 420 -5.57 9.03 -24.08
CA PHE A 420 -4.49 8.18 -24.58
C PHE A 420 -3.91 7.29 -23.48
N TYR A 421 -3.44 7.85 -22.36
CA TYR A 421 -2.91 7.05 -21.25
C TYR A 421 -3.98 6.17 -20.58
N PRO A 422 -5.19 6.65 -20.24
CA PRO A 422 -6.28 5.81 -19.77
C PRO A 422 -6.53 4.58 -20.63
N ASP A 423 -6.58 4.73 -21.94
CA ASP A 423 -6.84 3.65 -22.89
C ASP A 423 -5.61 2.72 -23.06
N LEU A 424 -4.41 3.30 -23.06
CA LEU A 424 -3.16 2.57 -23.10
C LEU A 424 -3.00 1.66 -21.87
N PHE A 425 -3.20 2.18 -20.68
CA PHE A 425 -3.15 1.38 -19.45
C PHE A 425 -4.17 0.25 -19.45
N GLU A 426 -5.40 0.51 -19.87
CA GLU A 426 -6.43 -0.52 -19.94
C GLU A 426 -6.09 -1.61 -20.96
N THR A 427 -5.55 -1.24 -22.11
CA THR A 427 -5.14 -2.20 -23.15
C THR A 427 -3.98 -3.07 -22.68
N LEU A 428 -2.95 -2.45 -22.08
CA LEU A 428 -1.81 -3.17 -21.52
C LEU A 428 -2.21 -4.09 -20.36
N ARG A 429 -3.14 -3.65 -19.50
CA ARG A 429 -3.71 -4.47 -18.43
C ARG A 429 -4.38 -5.73 -18.95
N LYS A 430 -5.21 -5.61 -19.99
CA LYS A 430 -5.88 -6.75 -20.65
C LYS A 430 -4.88 -7.71 -21.28
N GLN A 431 -3.83 -7.19 -21.92
CA GLN A 431 -2.76 -8.01 -22.49
C GLN A 431 -2.02 -8.79 -21.41
N ASN A 432 -1.74 -8.19 -20.25
CA ASN A 432 -1.04 -8.83 -19.15
C ASN A 432 -1.85 -10.00 -18.55
N VAL A 433 -3.16 -9.86 -18.44
CA VAL A 433 -4.05 -10.95 -17.97
C VAL A 433 -4.02 -12.14 -18.93
N ASN A 434 -4.04 -11.87 -20.23
CA ASN A 434 -4.11 -12.91 -21.27
C ASN A 434 -2.75 -13.58 -21.53
N ASN A 435 -1.63 -12.87 -21.34
CA ASN A 435 -0.28 -13.30 -21.69
C ASN A 435 0.63 -13.42 -20.48
N SER A 436 0.06 -13.56 -19.29
CA SER A 436 0.86 -13.65 -18.05
C SER A 436 1.90 -14.76 -18.18
N PRO A 437 3.20 -14.47 -18.40
CA PRO A 437 4.23 -15.49 -18.36
C PRO A 437 4.21 -16.09 -16.95
N SER A 438 4.43 -17.39 -16.85
CA SER A 438 4.56 -18.04 -15.56
C SER A 438 5.61 -17.26 -14.74
N ARG A 439 5.18 -16.56 -13.72
CA ARG A 439 6.06 -15.79 -12.82
C ARG A 439 7.00 -16.78 -12.18
N GLN A 440 8.22 -16.89 -12.69
CA GLN A 440 9.24 -17.71 -12.06
C GLN A 440 9.72 -16.98 -10.81
N LYS A 441 9.53 -17.61 -9.66
CA LYS A 441 10.18 -17.18 -8.43
C LYS A 441 11.67 -17.38 -8.57
N ILE A 442 12.44 -16.31 -8.53
CA ILE A 442 13.90 -16.38 -8.40
C ILE A 442 14.24 -16.07 -6.93
N ARG A 443 14.97 -16.95 -6.31
CA ARG A 443 15.62 -16.66 -5.02
C ARG A 443 16.70 -15.64 -5.25
N GLU A 444 16.50 -14.44 -4.75
CA GLU A 444 17.48 -13.38 -4.80
C GLU A 444 18.50 -13.46 -3.68
N LYS A 445 19.60 -12.71 -3.91
CA LYS A 445 20.74 -12.42 -3.05
C LYS A 445 20.40 -12.07 -1.58
N TRP A 446 19.12 -11.79 -1.28
CA TRP A 446 18.59 -11.37 0.02
C TRP A 446 17.65 -12.40 0.68
N GLY A 447 17.57 -13.61 0.15
CA GLY A 447 16.73 -14.66 0.72
C GLY A 447 15.21 -14.43 0.58
N ARG A 448 14.77 -13.44 -0.21
CA ARG A 448 13.38 -13.20 -0.56
C ARG A 448 13.07 -13.83 -1.91
N ASP A 449 11.86 -14.37 -2.06
CA ASP A 449 11.36 -14.80 -3.36
C ASP A 449 11.06 -13.56 -4.22
N ALA A 450 11.98 -13.15 -5.09
CA ALA A 450 11.70 -12.15 -6.09
C ALA A 450 10.90 -12.75 -7.24
N VAL A 451 9.89 -12.04 -7.68
CA VAL A 451 9.15 -12.37 -8.90
C VAL A 451 9.87 -11.70 -10.05
N VAL A 452 10.67 -12.47 -10.79
CA VAL A 452 11.21 -12.00 -12.07
C VAL A 452 10.12 -12.15 -13.11
N VAL A 453 9.62 -11.03 -13.55
CA VAL A 453 8.51 -10.99 -14.48
C VAL A 453 8.98 -11.17 -15.91
N GLU A 454 10.23 -10.78 -16.21
CA GLU A 454 10.83 -11.03 -17.53
C GLU A 454 12.34 -10.84 -17.56
N ARG A 455 12.97 -11.60 -18.44
CA ARG A 455 14.44 -11.53 -18.63
C ARG A 455 14.88 -10.59 -19.76
N ASN A 456 13.98 -10.29 -20.72
CA ASN A 456 14.28 -9.42 -21.85
C ASN A 456 13.31 -8.25 -21.93
N PRO A 457 13.65 -7.09 -21.41
CA PRO A 457 12.83 -5.88 -21.46
C PRO A 457 12.45 -5.41 -22.87
N ALA A 458 13.26 -5.75 -23.89
CA ALA A 458 13.01 -5.36 -25.28
C ALA A 458 11.65 -5.85 -25.81
N VAL A 459 11.18 -7.00 -25.37
CA VAL A 459 9.88 -7.55 -25.80
C VAL A 459 8.73 -6.66 -25.32
N HIS A 460 8.77 -6.22 -24.05
CA HIS A 460 7.73 -5.32 -23.51
C HIS A 460 7.83 -3.92 -24.10
N GLN A 461 9.06 -3.42 -24.31
CA GLN A 461 9.28 -2.16 -24.99
C GLN A 461 8.65 -2.12 -26.38
N LEU A 462 8.87 -3.15 -27.21
CA LEU A 462 8.25 -3.23 -28.54
C LEU A 462 6.73 -3.41 -28.47
N ASN A 463 6.24 -4.17 -27.49
CA ASN A 463 4.81 -4.29 -27.27
C ASN A 463 4.17 -2.95 -26.88
N PHE A 464 4.83 -2.18 -26.01
CA PHE A 464 4.40 -0.83 -25.65
C PHE A 464 4.34 0.09 -26.88
N VAL A 465 5.40 0.12 -27.70
CA VAL A 465 5.48 0.92 -28.93
C VAL A 465 4.30 0.60 -29.87
N LYS A 466 4.09 -0.69 -30.16
CA LYS A 466 2.98 -1.15 -31.01
C LYS A 466 1.62 -0.76 -30.42
N THR A 467 1.41 -1.01 -29.12
CA THR A 467 0.16 -0.72 -28.44
C THR A 467 -0.12 0.78 -28.38
N ALA A 468 0.91 1.60 -28.16
CA ALA A 468 0.77 3.06 -28.20
C ALA A 468 0.30 3.57 -29.56
N CYS A 469 0.84 3.04 -30.66
CA CYS A 469 0.38 3.36 -32.02
C CYS A 469 -1.07 2.89 -32.23
N GLU A 470 -1.40 1.68 -31.81
CA GLU A 470 -2.74 1.11 -31.98
C GLU A 470 -3.82 1.91 -31.23
N VAL A 471 -3.57 2.21 -29.95
CA VAL A 471 -4.50 2.94 -29.07
C VAL A 471 -4.68 4.38 -29.52
N SER A 472 -3.59 5.05 -29.88
CA SER A 472 -3.62 6.46 -30.32
C SER A 472 -4.11 6.64 -31.76
N LYS A 473 -4.20 5.56 -32.56
CA LYS A 473 -4.45 5.63 -34.01
C LYS A 473 -3.43 6.52 -34.74
N THR A 474 -2.21 6.57 -34.24
CA THR A 474 -1.12 7.43 -34.73
C THR A 474 0.12 6.58 -34.96
N ASP A 475 0.79 6.73 -36.10
CA ASP A 475 2.08 6.11 -36.36
C ASP A 475 3.19 6.87 -35.64
N LEU A 476 3.56 6.38 -34.46
CA LEU A 476 4.60 6.97 -33.60
C LEU A 476 6.00 6.39 -33.89
N THR A 477 6.19 5.64 -34.99
CA THR A 477 7.46 4.95 -35.29
C THR A 477 8.65 5.91 -35.28
N ASP A 478 8.56 7.06 -35.96
CA ASP A 478 9.65 8.02 -36.06
C ASP A 478 10.00 8.64 -34.70
N PHE A 479 8.99 8.92 -33.87
CA PHE A 479 9.20 9.40 -32.49
C PHE A 479 9.95 8.39 -31.64
N PHE A 480 9.53 7.14 -31.64
CA PHE A 480 10.20 6.10 -30.87
C PHE A 480 11.59 5.77 -31.41
N ASP A 481 11.78 5.86 -32.73
CA ASP A 481 13.11 5.66 -33.35
C ASP A 481 14.12 6.72 -32.89
N GLN A 482 13.70 7.98 -32.83
CA GLN A 482 14.54 9.08 -32.35
C GLN A 482 15.01 8.86 -30.89
N TYR A 483 14.17 8.33 -30.03
CA TYR A 483 14.53 7.99 -28.64
C TYR A 483 15.20 6.61 -28.49
N GLY A 484 15.54 5.93 -29.58
CA GLY A 484 16.25 4.66 -29.58
C GLY A 484 15.46 3.49 -28.98
N PHE A 485 14.10 3.51 -29.09
CA PHE A 485 13.27 2.36 -28.72
C PHE A 485 13.47 1.16 -29.68
N PHE A 486 14.08 1.37 -30.82
CA PHE A 486 14.45 0.32 -31.78
C PHE A 486 15.97 0.05 -31.80
N TYR A 487 16.70 0.43 -30.75
CA TYR A 487 18.12 0.18 -30.66
C TYR A 487 18.43 -1.33 -30.69
N VAL A 488 19.12 -1.78 -31.73
CA VAL A 488 19.56 -3.17 -31.90
C VAL A 488 20.86 -3.38 -31.14
N GLY A 489 20.87 -4.34 -30.21
CA GLY A 489 22.04 -4.63 -29.39
C GLY A 489 21.68 -5.37 -28.10
N GLU A 490 22.70 -5.57 -27.29
CA GLU A 490 22.59 -6.22 -25.98
C GLU A 490 23.09 -5.26 -24.88
N MET A 491 22.35 -5.21 -23.76
CA MET A 491 22.71 -4.42 -22.59
C MET A 491 22.42 -5.21 -21.32
N LYS A 492 23.26 -5.04 -20.31
CA LYS A 492 23.04 -5.56 -18.96
C LYS A 492 22.99 -4.40 -17.99
N TYR A 493 21.97 -4.36 -17.16
CA TYR A 493 21.81 -3.30 -16.17
C TYR A 493 21.03 -3.80 -14.96
N ASP A 494 21.25 -3.11 -13.84
CA ASP A 494 20.51 -3.31 -12.59
C ASP A 494 19.44 -2.22 -12.45
N ASP A 495 18.20 -2.64 -12.17
CA ASP A 495 17.07 -1.76 -11.87
C ASP A 495 16.12 -2.50 -10.91
N TYR A 496 16.49 -2.58 -9.62
CA TYR A 496 15.84 -3.44 -8.62
C TYR A 496 15.84 -4.94 -9.01
N GLY A 497 16.73 -5.34 -9.90
CA GLY A 497 16.96 -6.68 -10.43
C GLY A 497 17.90 -6.64 -11.62
N ASN A 498 18.53 -7.78 -11.92
CA ASN A 498 19.44 -7.89 -13.06
C ASN A 498 18.66 -8.17 -14.33
N TYR A 499 18.77 -7.27 -15.30
CA TYR A 499 18.10 -7.36 -16.59
C TYR A 499 19.09 -7.56 -17.73
N GLU A 500 18.71 -8.39 -18.68
CA GLU A 500 19.43 -8.62 -19.94
C GLU A 500 18.52 -8.16 -21.10
N TYR A 501 18.78 -6.95 -21.59
CA TYR A 501 18.12 -6.43 -22.79
C TYR A 501 18.79 -7.05 -24.04
N LYS A 502 17.97 -7.56 -24.93
CA LYS A 502 18.41 -8.09 -26.21
C LYS A 502 17.40 -7.75 -27.30
N MET A 503 17.79 -6.87 -28.21
CA MET A 503 17.00 -6.45 -29.37
C MET A 503 17.70 -6.89 -30.65
N THR A 504 17.00 -7.67 -31.47
CA THR A 504 17.49 -8.07 -32.79
C THR A 504 16.86 -7.23 -33.89
N GLN A 505 17.50 -7.16 -35.06
CA GLN A 505 16.93 -6.48 -36.22
C GLN A 505 15.60 -7.10 -36.63
N GLN A 506 15.47 -8.42 -36.56
CA GLN A 506 14.21 -9.13 -36.85
C GLN A 506 13.06 -8.64 -35.94
N MET A 507 13.28 -8.51 -34.63
CA MET A 507 12.27 -8.02 -33.69
C MET A 507 11.82 -6.60 -34.06
N VAL A 508 12.77 -5.74 -34.43
CA VAL A 508 12.48 -4.36 -34.88
C VAL A 508 11.66 -4.36 -36.15
N ASP A 509 12.05 -5.14 -37.14
CA ASP A 509 11.37 -5.24 -38.43
C ASP A 509 9.95 -5.79 -38.29
N GLU A 510 9.76 -6.81 -37.47
CA GLU A 510 8.44 -7.36 -37.14
C GLU A 510 7.52 -6.31 -36.49
N CYS A 511 8.05 -5.54 -35.53
CA CYS A 511 7.30 -4.46 -34.86
C CYS A 511 6.93 -3.34 -35.85
N LYS A 512 7.91 -2.82 -36.62
CA LYS A 512 7.70 -1.75 -37.61
C LYS A 512 6.72 -2.20 -38.72
N ASN A 513 6.82 -3.43 -39.19
CA ASN A 513 5.88 -3.99 -40.17
C ASN A 513 4.46 -4.14 -39.61
N ALA A 514 4.32 -4.56 -38.35
CA ALA A 514 3.02 -4.60 -37.68
C ALA A 514 2.37 -3.21 -37.57
N ILE A 515 3.14 -2.19 -37.22
CA ILE A 515 2.63 -0.80 -37.16
C ILE A 515 2.26 -0.31 -38.56
N LYS A 516 3.11 -0.53 -39.55
CA LYS A 516 2.86 -0.15 -40.94
C LYS A 516 1.57 -0.80 -41.49
N ALA A 517 1.29 -2.04 -41.13
CA ALA A 517 0.07 -2.76 -41.55
C ALA A 517 -1.21 -2.13 -40.97
N MET A 518 -1.13 -1.36 -39.87
CA MET A 518 -2.27 -0.63 -39.31
C MET A 518 -2.68 0.59 -40.16
N ASN A 519 -1.84 1.04 -41.09
CA ASN A 519 -2.08 2.18 -41.97
C ASN A 519 -2.51 3.46 -41.22
N LEU A 520 -1.74 3.83 -40.17
CA LEU A 520 -2.01 4.95 -39.29
C LEU A 520 -1.45 6.26 -39.86
N ALA A 521 -2.09 7.38 -39.50
CA ALA A 521 -1.57 8.71 -39.82
C ALA A 521 -0.35 9.05 -38.97
N LYS A 522 0.59 9.84 -39.54
CA LYS A 522 1.72 10.41 -38.76
C LYS A 522 1.23 11.50 -37.82
N PRO A 523 2.02 11.81 -36.75
CA PRO A 523 1.76 12.96 -35.90
C PRO A 523 1.71 14.27 -36.70
N LYS A 524 0.89 15.23 -36.26
CA LYS A 524 0.75 16.55 -36.91
C LYS A 524 2.01 17.42 -36.76
N LEU A 525 2.88 17.10 -35.81
CA LEU A 525 4.13 17.80 -35.53
C LEU A 525 5.18 16.82 -34.98
N ASP A 526 6.43 17.27 -34.92
CA ASP A 526 7.49 16.49 -34.27
C ASP A 526 7.29 16.53 -32.75
N ILE A 527 6.88 15.39 -32.20
CA ILE A 527 6.58 15.23 -30.76
C ILE A 527 7.82 15.52 -29.89
N THR A 528 9.04 15.24 -30.40
CA THR A 528 10.27 15.47 -29.65
C THR A 528 10.55 16.96 -29.34
N THR A 529 9.84 17.87 -30.00
CA THR A 529 9.97 19.31 -29.77
C THR A 529 9.06 19.85 -28.67
N LEU A 530 8.12 19.01 -28.18
CA LEU A 530 7.17 19.42 -27.16
C LEU A 530 7.83 19.52 -25.77
N THR A 531 7.48 20.58 -25.07
CA THR A 531 7.88 20.83 -23.68
C THR A 531 6.65 21.27 -22.88
N ASP A 532 6.72 21.14 -21.55
CA ASP A 532 5.73 21.80 -20.69
C ASP A 532 5.76 23.31 -20.91
N LYS A 533 4.58 23.92 -20.84
CA LYS A 533 4.49 25.38 -20.81
C LYS A 533 4.96 25.90 -19.46
N THR A 534 5.68 27.02 -19.49
CA THR A 534 6.15 27.72 -18.29
C THR A 534 4.99 28.31 -17.48
#